data_a62eefb1e96d78485bee4ec2fa07df14
#
_entry.id   a62eefb1e96d78485bee4ec2fa07df14
#
_cell.length_a   1.000
_cell.length_b   1.000
_cell.length_c   1.000
_cell.angle_alpha   90.00
_cell.angle_beta   90.00
_cell.angle_gamma   90.00
#
_symmetry.space_group_name_H-M   'P 1'
#
loop_
_entity.id
_entity.type
_entity.pdbx_description
1 polymer ?
#
loop_
_entity_poly.entity_id
_entity_poly.type
_entity_poly.pdbx_seq_one_letter_code
_entity_poly.pdbx_strand_id
1 'polypeptide(L)'
;MKLSVFYLRRMGRALMHGKYTVCLGGMTVLLVFSLAFSTLEQSFLNTNLDLDGKTILTALLIAVLSLAVTSPAQVGVRSLFGDIANQREAKLAHVFQWYGDGKRLNRSIVLMLLQSLLFLAAAVVFFGLVFGGAYAIHPEWFAGLTSNNIFAVADALTTVYTLALVALVPTYLVVVPFLPAPYLLAEDPEKKPLVCLRESRRAIRGFYWKYVGLQLLSFLQVIAYAFLASIVAVLFSGGDIT
;
A
#
# COMPACT_ATOMS: atom_id res chain seq x y z
N MET A 1 -12.41 -29.21 -1.22
CA MET A 1 -13.13 -28.26 -0.34
C MET A 1 -13.14 -26.89 -0.98
N LYS A 2 -14.31 -26.33 -1.38
CA LYS A 2 -14.39 -24.99 -1.97
C LYS A 2 -14.32 -23.95 -0.85
N LEU A 3 -13.12 -23.45 -0.53
CA LEU A 3 -12.93 -22.33 0.41
C LEU A 3 -13.58 -21.08 -0.18
N SER A 4 -14.68 -20.62 0.41
CA SER A 4 -15.29 -19.35 0.01
C SER A 4 -14.58 -18.17 0.68
N VAL A 5 -14.63 -16.97 0.08
CA VAL A 5 -14.04 -15.74 0.64
C VAL A 5 -14.62 -15.45 2.04
N PHE A 6 -15.91 -15.67 2.23
CA PHE A 6 -16.57 -15.49 3.54
C PHE A 6 -16.07 -16.46 4.61
N TYR A 7 -15.78 -17.70 4.23
CA TYR A 7 -15.21 -18.69 5.14
C TYR A 7 -13.81 -18.28 5.61
N LEU A 8 -12.94 -17.88 4.69
CA LEU A 8 -11.59 -17.37 5.00
C LEU A 8 -11.64 -16.17 5.96
N ARG A 9 -12.58 -15.26 5.74
CA ARG A 9 -12.78 -14.09 6.58
C ARG A 9 -13.30 -14.44 8.00
N ARG A 10 -14.20 -15.41 8.10
CA ARG A 10 -14.69 -15.92 9.39
C ARG A 10 -13.58 -16.61 10.17
N MET A 11 -12.76 -17.40 9.49
CA MET A 11 -11.58 -18.06 10.07
C MET A 11 -10.56 -17.04 10.58
N GLY A 12 -10.23 -16.01 9.78
CA GLY A 12 -9.34 -14.92 10.19
C GLY A 12 -9.82 -14.20 11.46
N ARG A 13 -11.12 -13.89 11.55
CA ARG A 13 -11.71 -13.28 12.77
C ARG A 13 -11.63 -14.19 13.97
N ALA A 14 -11.86 -15.49 13.81
CA ALA A 14 -11.75 -16.46 14.89
C ALA A 14 -10.31 -16.57 15.43
N LEU A 15 -9.30 -16.54 14.55
CA LEU A 15 -7.89 -16.57 14.94
C LEU A 15 -7.44 -15.29 15.67
N MET A 16 -8.02 -14.15 15.35
CA MET A 16 -7.72 -12.88 16.02
C MET A 16 -8.44 -12.71 17.35
N HIS A 17 -9.41 -13.57 17.67
CA HIS A 17 -10.18 -13.46 18.93
C HIS A 17 -9.24 -13.56 20.13
N GLY A 18 -9.34 -12.58 21.05
CA GLY A 18 -8.46 -12.48 22.22
C GLY A 18 -7.05 -11.88 21.94
N LYS A 19 -6.68 -11.63 20.67
CA LYS A 19 -5.38 -11.08 20.29
C LYS A 19 -5.48 -9.69 19.60
N TYR A 20 -6.66 -9.06 19.67
CA TYR A 20 -6.91 -7.77 19.01
C TYR A 20 -5.95 -6.67 19.44
N THR A 21 -5.60 -6.59 20.72
CA THR A 21 -4.67 -5.58 21.25
C THR A 21 -3.29 -5.66 20.59
N VAL A 22 -2.79 -6.88 20.42
CA VAL A 22 -1.49 -7.12 19.78
C VAL A 22 -1.55 -6.80 18.28
N CYS A 23 -2.66 -7.16 17.60
CA CYS A 23 -2.88 -6.81 16.19
C CYS A 23 -2.95 -5.30 16.00
N LEU A 24 -3.74 -4.61 16.85
CA LEU A 24 -3.84 -3.14 16.82
C LEU A 24 -2.49 -2.49 17.09
N GLY A 25 -1.74 -2.97 18.10
CA GLY A 25 -0.39 -2.48 18.38
C GLY A 25 0.55 -2.58 17.18
N GLY A 26 0.57 -3.72 16.49
CA GLY A 26 1.36 -3.89 15.26
C GLY A 26 0.95 -2.92 14.15
N MET A 27 -0.36 -2.75 13.93
CA MET A 27 -0.86 -1.80 12.93
C MET A 27 -0.57 -0.35 13.32
N THR A 28 -0.65 0.00 14.61
CA THR A 28 -0.32 1.35 15.12
C THR A 28 1.14 1.68 14.86
N VAL A 29 2.07 0.73 15.04
CA VAL A 29 3.49 0.95 14.71
C VAL A 29 3.67 1.33 13.24
N LEU A 30 3.03 0.60 12.31
CA LEU A 30 3.10 0.94 10.89
C LEU A 30 2.47 2.31 10.58
N LEU A 31 1.35 2.62 11.22
CA LEU A 31 0.65 3.89 11.04
C LEU A 31 1.52 5.06 11.52
N VAL A 32 2.16 4.95 12.68
CA VAL A 32 3.07 5.98 13.22
C VAL A 32 4.24 6.21 12.28
N PHE A 33 4.90 5.17 11.79
CA PHE A 33 5.98 5.32 10.81
C PHE A 33 5.48 5.95 9.50
N SER A 34 4.34 5.51 8.98
CA SER A 34 3.76 6.06 7.76
C SER A 34 3.42 7.55 7.90
N LEU A 35 2.79 7.94 9.01
CA LEU A 35 2.47 9.34 9.28
C LEU A 35 3.72 10.19 9.45
N ALA A 36 4.74 9.71 10.19
CA ALA A 36 5.98 10.44 10.40
C ALA A 36 6.68 10.74 9.07
N PHE A 37 6.78 9.76 8.17
CA PHE A 37 7.41 9.98 6.87
C PHE A 37 6.56 10.80 5.92
N SER A 38 5.23 10.62 5.92
CA SER A 38 4.34 11.43 5.07
C SER A 38 4.33 12.91 5.49
N THR A 39 4.41 13.20 6.79
CA THR A 39 4.53 14.60 7.27
C THR A 39 5.88 15.21 6.91
N LEU A 40 6.96 14.44 6.96
CA LEU A 40 8.28 14.89 6.50
C LEU A 40 8.28 15.21 5.00
N GLU A 41 7.72 14.33 4.17
CA GLU A 41 7.59 14.56 2.72
C GLU A 41 6.74 15.79 2.40
N GLN A 42 5.58 15.93 3.04
CA GLN A 42 4.71 17.09 2.85
C GLN A 42 5.36 18.40 3.29
N SER A 43 6.01 18.41 4.46
CA SER A 43 6.72 19.59 4.94
C SER A 43 7.84 20.00 3.99
N PHE A 44 8.55 19.02 3.42
CA PHE A 44 9.61 19.28 2.46
C PHE A 44 9.07 19.81 1.13
N LEU A 45 8.02 19.20 0.58
CA LEU A 45 7.42 19.62 -0.68
C LEU A 45 6.75 21.00 -0.58
N ASN A 46 6.12 21.32 0.56
CA ASN A 46 5.50 22.61 0.76
C ASN A 46 6.51 23.77 0.87
N THR A 47 7.75 23.47 1.33
CA THR A 47 8.81 24.48 1.45
C THR A 47 9.65 24.65 0.19
N ASN A 48 9.66 23.65 -0.70
CA ASN A 48 10.51 23.63 -1.90
C ASN A 48 9.64 23.33 -3.12
N LEU A 49 8.99 24.35 -3.67
CA LEU A 49 8.18 24.23 -4.89
C LEU A 49 9.00 24.16 -6.17
N ASP A 50 10.29 24.56 -6.11
CA ASP A 50 11.18 24.49 -7.25
C ASP A 50 11.73 23.07 -7.44
N LEU A 51 11.52 22.49 -8.61
CA LEU A 51 12.04 21.18 -9.03
C LEU A 51 13.53 21.30 -9.45
N ASP A 52 14.36 21.81 -8.55
CA ASP A 52 15.81 21.82 -8.78
C ASP A 52 16.45 20.47 -8.42
N GLY A 53 17.70 20.26 -8.84
CA GLY A 53 18.41 19.00 -8.59
C GLY A 53 18.58 18.68 -7.10
N LYS A 54 18.62 19.70 -6.23
CA LYS A 54 18.74 19.51 -4.76
C LYS A 54 17.42 19.00 -4.18
N THR A 55 16.31 19.55 -4.63
CA THR A 55 14.96 19.12 -4.23
C THR A 55 14.72 17.66 -4.60
N ILE A 56 15.06 17.27 -5.83
CA ILE A 56 14.96 15.88 -6.29
C ILE A 56 15.84 14.95 -5.46
N LEU A 57 17.10 15.34 -5.20
CA LEU A 57 18.02 14.53 -4.40
C LEU A 57 17.52 14.35 -2.96
N THR A 58 16.99 15.39 -2.33
CA THR A 58 16.47 15.33 -0.96
C THR A 58 15.20 14.49 -0.90
N ALA A 59 14.29 14.61 -1.85
CA ALA A 59 13.11 13.75 -1.95
C ALA A 59 13.50 12.27 -2.09
N LEU A 60 14.50 11.98 -2.92
CA LEU A 60 15.03 10.63 -3.08
C LEU A 60 15.65 10.09 -1.78
N LEU A 61 16.39 10.91 -1.04
CA LEU A 61 16.95 10.54 0.26
C LEU A 61 15.86 10.23 1.29
N ILE A 62 14.82 11.07 1.36
CA ILE A 62 13.66 10.83 2.24
C ILE A 62 12.97 9.51 1.86
N ALA A 63 12.74 9.26 0.57
CA ALA A 63 12.13 8.03 0.09
C ALA A 63 12.96 6.77 0.44
N VAL A 64 14.28 6.83 0.26
CA VAL A 64 15.19 5.72 0.64
C VAL A 64 15.18 5.49 2.14
N LEU A 65 15.22 6.56 2.94
CA LEU A 65 15.18 6.48 4.41
C LEU A 65 13.82 5.90 4.88
N SER A 66 12.72 6.38 4.31
CA SER A 66 11.39 5.86 4.56
C SER A 66 11.31 4.36 4.27
N LEU A 67 11.82 3.94 3.11
CA LEU A 67 11.87 2.52 2.73
C LEU A 67 12.71 1.71 3.72
N ALA A 68 13.89 2.20 4.10
CA ALA A 68 14.81 1.52 5.03
C ALA A 68 14.20 1.32 6.42
N VAL A 69 13.44 2.30 6.91
CA VAL A 69 12.80 2.24 8.22
C VAL A 69 11.49 1.47 8.18
N THR A 70 10.66 1.66 7.18
CA THR A 70 9.33 1.03 7.14
C THR A 70 9.35 -0.43 6.72
N SER A 71 10.35 -0.85 5.90
CA SER A 71 10.41 -2.23 5.38
C SER A 71 10.54 -3.30 6.48
N PRO A 72 11.46 -3.18 7.46
CA PRO A 72 11.58 -4.15 8.54
C PRO A 72 10.31 -4.20 9.40
N ALA A 73 9.71 -3.03 9.68
CA ALA A 73 8.45 -2.96 10.44
C ALA A 73 7.31 -3.68 9.71
N GLN A 74 7.20 -3.50 8.40
CA GLN A 74 6.18 -4.16 7.59
C GLN A 74 6.34 -5.69 7.60
N VAL A 75 7.56 -6.21 7.49
CA VAL A 75 7.82 -7.66 7.57
C VAL A 75 7.60 -8.15 9.00
N GLY A 76 8.02 -7.38 10.02
CA GLY A 76 7.79 -7.69 11.44
C GLY A 76 6.32 -7.79 11.81
N VAL A 77 5.48 -6.88 11.32
CA VAL A 77 4.02 -6.97 11.53
C VAL A 77 3.42 -8.19 10.82
N ARG A 78 3.92 -8.55 9.64
CA ARG A 78 3.48 -9.78 8.95
C ARG A 78 3.94 -11.05 9.69
N SER A 79 5.13 -11.03 10.30
CA SER A 79 5.59 -12.11 11.20
C SER A 79 4.64 -12.26 12.39
N LEU A 80 4.24 -11.14 13.03
CA LEU A 80 3.26 -11.13 14.11
C LEU A 80 1.93 -11.78 13.70
N PHE A 81 1.39 -11.43 12.52
CA PHE A 81 0.17 -12.05 12.00
C PHE A 81 0.38 -13.54 11.66
N GLY A 82 1.57 -13.92 11.18
CA GLY A 82 1.94 -15.31 10.95
C GLY A 82 1.94 -16.13 12.25
N ASP A 83 2.48 -15.57 13.35
CA ASP A 83 2.46 -16.21 14.66
C ASP A 83 1.03 -16.39 15.18
N ILE A 84 0.17 -15.37 14.98
CA ILE A 84 -1.25 -15.46 15.36
C ILE A 84 -1.96 -16.57 14.55
N ALA A 85 -1.70 -16.62 13.24
CA ALA A 85 -2.30 -17.62 12.35
C ALA A 85 -1.87 -19.06 12.71
N ASN A 86 -0.61 -19.22 13.12
CA ASN A 86 -0.04 -20.50 13.55
C ASN A 86 -0.26 -20.79 15.04
N GLN A 87 -1.08 -20.00 15.74
CA GLN A 87 -1.39 -20.12 17.16
C GLN A 87 -0.14 -20.07 18.08
N ARG A 88 0.92 -19.41 17.62
CA ARG A 88 2.13 -19.16 18.40
C ARG A 88 1.93 -17.94 19.32
N GLU A 89 2.84 -17.78 20.28
CA GLU A 89 2.85 -16.63 21.16
C GLU A 89 3.25 -15.36 20.35
N ALA A 90 2.30 -14.46 20.12
CA ALA A 90 2.51 -13.25 19.36
C ALA A 90 2.80 -12.08 20.32
N LYS A 91 4.03 -11.54 20.25
CA LYS A 91 4.48 -10.38 21.05
C LYS A 91 4.77 -9.20 20.16
N LEU A 92 4.44 -7.99 20.59
CA LEU A 92 4.73 -6.76 19.84
C LEU A 92 6.23 -6.59 19.58
N ALA A 93 7.08 -7.09 20.49
CA ALA A 93 8.53 -7.10 20.32
C ALA A 93 9.00 -7.83 19.04
N HIS A 94 8.22 -8.78 18.52
CA HIS A 94 8.55 -9.49 17.28
C HIS A 94 8.59 -8.55 16.06
N VAL A 95 7.86 -7.43 16.09
CA VAL A 95 7.89 -6.41 15.03
C VAL A 95 9.29 -5.82 14.88
N PHE A 96 9.98 -5.62 16.01
CA PHE A 96 11.30 -4.96 16.03
C PHE A 96 12.48 -5.91 15.86
N GLN A 97 12.26 -7.22 15.89
CA GLN A 97 13.33 -8.22 15.69
C GLN A 97 14.05 -8.10 14.35
N TRP A 98 13.37 -7.53 13.34
CA TRP A 98 13.91 -7.31 12.00
C TRP A 98 14.94 -6.20 11.92
N TYR A 99 15.04 -5.35 12.94
CA TYR A 99 16.06 -4.29 13.06
C TYR A 99 17.33 -4.78 13.76
N GLY A 100 17.23 -5.84 14.57
CA GLY A 100 18.35 -6.35 15.38
C GLY A 100 19.40 -7.15 14.60
N ASP A 101 19.05 -7.66 13.40
CA ASP A 101 19.95 -8.46 12.55
C ASP A 101 20.12 -7.80 11.19
N GLY A 102 21.35 -7.37 10.89
CA GLY A 102 21.67 -6.69 9.62
C GLY A 102 21.33 -7.52 8.38
N LYS A 103 21.36 -8.85 8.43
CA LYS A 103 20.96 -9.71 7.31
C LYS A 103 19.46 -9.68 7.08
N ARG A 104 18.67 -9.75 8.15
CA ARG A 104 17.19 -9.66 8.08
C ARG A 104 16.75 -8.28 7.62
N LEU A 105 17.36 -7.23 8.18
CA LEU A 105 17.14 -5.85 7.77
C LEU A 105 17.39 -5.66 6.27
N ASN A 106 18.54 -6.07 5.77
CA ASN A 106 18.87 -5.94 4.35
C ASN A 106 17.90 -6.73 3.46
N ARG A 107 17.54 -7.97 3.83
CA ARG A 107 16.58 -8.78 3.07
C ARG A 107 15.19 -8.15 3.03
N SER A 108 14.72 -7.56 4.13
CA SER A 108 13.42 -6.85 4.16
C SER A 108 13.44 -5.62 3.25
N ILE A 109 14.51 -4.81 3.30
CA ILE A 109 14.66 -3.63 2.43
C ILE A 109 14.70 -4.05 0.95
N VAL A 110 15.53 -5.04 0.60
CA VAL A 110 15.63 -5.53 -0.77
C VAL A 110 14.31 -6.10 -1.28
N LEU A 111 13.56 -6.83 -0.45
CA LEU A 111 12.26 -7.36 -0.83
C LEU A 111 11.26 -6.24 -1.12
N MET A 112 11.17 -5.24 -0.24
CA MET A 112 10.27 -4.10 -0.42
C MET A 112 10.68 -3.24 -1.62
N LEU A 113 11.98 -3.02 -1.81
CA LEU A 113 12.49 -2.33 -3.00
C LEU A 113 12.09 -3.05 -4.29
N LEU A 114 12.24 -4.37 -4.35
CA LEU A 114 11.83 -5.16 -5.50
C LEU A 114 10.32 -5.10 -5.75
N GLN A 115 9.51 -5.12 -4.69
CA GLN A 115 8.06 -4.95 -4.81
C GLN A 115 7.70 -3.55 -5.31
N SER A 116 8.36 -2.50 -4.79
CA SER A 116 8.15 -1.12 -5.23
C SER A 116 8.55 -0.92 -6.69
N LEU A 117 9.69 -1.48 -7.11
CA LEU A 117 10.13 -1.45 -8.51
C LEU A 117 9.14 -2.18 -9.44
N LEU A 118 8.61 -3.31 -9.01
CA LEU A 118 7.62 -4.05 -9.78
C LEU A 118 6.31 -3.28 -9.90
N PHE A 119 5.87 -2.62 -8.81
CA PHE A 119 4.72 -1.73 -8.84
C PHE A 119 4.95 -0.54 -9.79
N LEU A 120 6.12 0.11 -9.68
CA LEU A 120 6.49 1.25 -10.53
C LEU A 120 6.53 0.84 -12.00
N ALA A 121 7.15 -0.30 -12.33
CA ALA A 121 7.20 -0.78 -13.70
C ALA A 121 5.79 -1.06 -14.27
N ALA A 122 4.92 -1.71 -13.48
CA ALA A 122 3.54 -1.93 -13.88
C ALA A 122 2.78 -0.60 -14.02
N ALA A 123 2.97 0.34 -13.11
CA ALA A 123 2.36 1.66 -13.17
C ALA A 123 2.79 2.42 -14.44
N VAL A 124 4.08 2.51 -14.72
CA VAL A 124 4.59 3.18 -15.94
C VAL A 124 3.94 2.59 -17.20
N VAL A 125 3.83 1.26 -17.29
CA VAL A 125 3.21 0.62 -18.46
C VAL A 125 1.72 0.97 -18.56
N PHE A 126 0.94 0.77 -17.49
CA PHE A 126 -0.51 0.95 -17.57
C PHE A 126 -0.94 2.42 -17.60
N PHE A 127 -0.27 3.29 -16.84
CA PHE A 127 -0.50 4.73 -16.95
C PHE A 127 -0.09 5.24 -18.33
N GLY A 128 1.06 4.81 -18.85
CA GLY A 128 1.49 5.16 -20.21
C GLY A 128 0.49 4.73 -21.27
N LEU A 129 -0.06 3.51 -21.18
CA LEU A 129 -1.08 3.01 -22.11
C LEU A 129 -2.41 3.79 -21.99
N VAL A 130 -2.89 4.02 -20.77
CA VAL A 130 -4.19 4.69 -20.56
C VAL A 130 -4.10 6.18 -20.92
N PHE A 131 -3.10 6.90 -20.41
CA PHE A 131 -2.93 8.33 -20.69
C PHE A 131 -2.49 8.58 -22.13
N GLY A 132 -1.54 7.79 -22.63
CA GLY A 132 -1.10 7.88 -24.02
C GLY A 132 -2.21 7.55 -25.01
N GLY A 133 -3.00 6.52 -24.74
CA GLY A 133 -4.17 6.17 -25.54
C GLY A 133 -5.25 7.25 -25.48
N ALA A 134 -5.58 7.75 -24.29
CA ALA A 134 -6.55 8.84 -24.13
C ALA A 134 -6.11 10.12 -24.85
N TYR A 135 -4.84 10.49 -24.75
CA TYR A 135 -4.28 11.66 -25.44
C TYR A 135 -4.29 11.50 -26.96
N ALA A 136 -4.00 10.30 -27.46
CA ALA A 136 -4.02 10.03 -28.91
C ALA A 136 -5.41 10.08 -29.52
N ILE A 137 -6.48 9.72 -28.75
CA ILE A 137 -7.85 9.67 -29.24
C ILE A 137 -8.60 10.99 -28.97
N HIS A 138 -8.36 11.59 -27.79
CA HIS A 138 -9.07 12.76 -27.28
C HIS A 138 -8.10 13.78 -26.63
N PRO A 139 -7.24 14.44 -27.43
CA PRO A 139 -6.31 15.43 -26.87
C PRO A 139 -7.02 16.61 -26.18
N GLU A 140 -8.26 16.89 -26.58
CA GLU A 140 -9.10 17.93 -25.99
C GLU A 140 -9.40 17.72 -24.49
N TRP A 141 -9.36 16.48 -23.99
CA TRP A 141 -9.56 16.18 -22.58
C TRP A 141 -8.50 16.79 -21.67
N PHE A 142 -7.32 17.06 -22.24
CA PHE A 142 -6.19 17.62 -21.50
C PHE A 142 -6.02 19.12 -21.73
N ALA A 143 -6.71 19.69 -22.72
CA ALA A 143 -6.57 21.11 -23.07
C ALA A 143 -6.97 22.04 -21.92
N GLY A 144 -7.91 21.60 -21.07
CA GLY A 144 -8.33 22.35 -19.89
C GLY A 144 -7.22 22.58 -18.86
N LEU A 145 -6.19 21.71 -18.79
CA LEU A 145 -5.09 21.83 -17.83
C LEU A 145 -4.26 23.12 -18.00
N THR A 146 -4.21 23.65 -19.19
CA THR A 146 -3.49 24.91 -19.52
C THR A 146 -4.42 26.12 -19.63
N SER A 147 -5.71 25.95 -19.34
CA SER A 147 -6.72 27.00 -19.42
C SER A 147 -6.66 27.92 -18.20
N ASN A 148 -6.91 29.22 -18.43
CA ASN A 148 -7.12 30.20 -17.35
C ASN A 148 -8.52 30.12 -16.74
N ASN A 149 -9.41 29.28 -17.29
CA ASN A 149 -10.77 29.08 -16.79
C ASN A 149 -10.78 27.95 -15.74
N ILE A 150 -11.15 28.29 -14.50
CA ILE A 150 -11.16 27.37 -13.37
C ILE A 150 -12.09 26.15 -13.60
N PHE A 151 -13.19 26.31 -14.31
CA PHE A 151 -14.11 25.21 -14.62
C PHE A 151 -13.49 24.24 -15.64
N ALA A 152 -12.80 24.75 -16.66
CA ALA A 152 -12.09 23.91 -17.63
C ALA A 152 -10.93 23.14 -16.98
N VAL A 153 -10.23 23.76 -16.04
CA VAL A 153 -9.20 23.06 -15.23
C VAL A 153 -9.82 21.97 -14.37
N ALA A 154 -10.95 22.25 -13.70
CA ALA A 154 -11.63 21.27 -12.87
C ALA A 154 -12.12 20.04 -13.66
N ASP A 155 -12.67 20.25 -14.86
CA ASP A 155 -13.10 19.17 -15.75
C ASP A 155 -11.92 18.33 -16.23
N ALA A 156 -10.83 18.98 -16.63
CA ALA A 156 -9.61 18.27 -17.04
C ALA A 156 -8.99 17.48 -15.88
N LEU A 157 -8.93 18.02 -14.66
CA LEU A 157 -8.47 17.31 -13.47
C LEU A 157 -9.35 16.12 -13.14
N THR A 158 -10.68 16.24 -13.28
CA THR A 158 -11.61 15.13 -13.07
C THR A 158 -11.36 14.01 -14.07
N THR A 159 -11.10 14.35 -15.33
CA THR A 159 -10.75 13.41 -16.40
C THR A 159 -9.44 12.71 -16.09
N VAL A 160 -8.38 13.45 -15.73
CA VAL A 160 -7.07 12.91 -15.34
C VAL A 160 -7.22 11.96 -14.15
N TYR A 161 -7.98 12.35 -13.13
CA TYR A 161 -8.23 11.51 -11.96
C TYR A 161 -8.96 10.20 -12.34
N THR A 162 -9.97 10.29 -13.21
CA THR A 162 -10.72 9.12 -13.68
C THR A 162 -9.81 8.16 -14.46
N LEU A 163 -8.99 8.69 -15.38
CA LEU A 163 -8.01 7.90 -16.13
C LEU A 163 -6.99 7.24 -15.20
N ALA A 164 -6.53 7.96 -14.18
CA ALA A 164 -5.62 7.41 -13.17
C ALA A 164 -6.24 6.24 -12.41
N LEU A 165 -7.52 6.33 -12.01
CA LEU A 165 -8.24 5.23 -11.39
C LEU A 165 -8.37 4.03 -12.33
N VAL A 166 -8.66 4.25 -13.61
CA VAL A 166 -8.72 3.18 -14.63
C VAL A 166 -7.36 2.50 -14.79
N ALA A 167 -6.25 3.26 -14.83
CA ALA A 167 -4.90 2.72 -14.96
C ALA A 167 -4.45 1.95 -13.69
N LEU A 168 -4.94 2.37 -12.52
CA LEU A 168 -4.58 1.76 -11.23
C LEU A 168 -5.11 0.33 -11.10
N VAL A 169 -6.28 0.04 -11.69
CA VAL A 169 -6.88 -1.31 -11.61
C VAL A 169 -5.98 -2.38 -12.22
N PRO A 170 -5.56 -2.32 -13.50
CA PRO A 170 -4.68 -3.33 -14.07
C PRO A 170 -3.28 -3.32 -13.41
N THR A 171 -2.77 -2.16 -13.02
CA THR A 171 -1.52 -2.06 -12.24
C THR A 171 -1.61 -2.91 -10.97
N TYR A 172 -2.67 -2.73 -10.19
CA TYR A 172 -2.90 -3.48 -8.97
C TYR A 172 -3.04 -4.98 -9.24
N LEU A 173 -3.81 -5.37 -10.25
CA LEU A 173 -4.00 -6.79 -10.61
C LEU A 173 -2.67 -7.48 -10.93
N VAL A 174 -1.75 -6.82 -11.60
CA VAL A 174 -0.41 -7.39 -11.89
C VAL A 174 0.43 -7.56 -10.63
N VAL A 175 0.29 -6.67 -9.65
CA VAL A 175 1.10 -6.66 -8.41
C VAL A 175 0.54 -7.60 -7.33
N VAL A 176 -0.78 -7.83 -7.32
CA VAL A 176 -1.45 -8.71 -6.34
C VAL A 176 -0.73 -10.03 -6.06
N PRO A 177 -0.20 -10.79 -7.06
CA PRO A 177 0.49 -12.05 -6.81
C PRO A 177 1.75 -11.94 -5.96
N PHE A 178 2.31 -10.75 -5.83
CA PHE A 178 3.55 -10.50 -5.10
C PHE A 178 3.33 -9.92 -3.69
N LEU A 179 2.10 -9.53 -3.36
CA LEU A 179 1.75 -8.97 -2.04
C LEU A 179 2.01 -9.93 -0.86
N PRO A 180 1.88 -11.27 -0.99
CA PRO A 180 2.22 -12.19 0.08
C PRO A 180 3.71 -12.44 0.29
N ALA A 181 4.60 -11.99 -0.61
CA ALA A 181 6.03 -12.26 -0.48
C ALA A 181 6.65 -11.89 0.89
N PRO A 182 6.28 -10.77 1.53
CA PRO A 182 6.78 -10.45 2.87
C PRO A 182 6.33 -11.42 3.98
N TYR A 183 5.19 -12.12 3.81
CA TYR A 183 4.80 -13.18 4.74
C TYR A 183 5.72 -14.40 4.61
N LEU A 184 6.14 -14.74 3.38
CA LEU A 184 7.09 -15.84 3.14
C LEU A 184 8.48 -15.53 3.67
N LEU A 185 8.91 -14.27 3.60
CA LEU A 185 10.15 -13.82 4.23
C LEU A 185 10.03 -13.81 5.75
N ALA A 186 8.86 -13.44 6.30
CA ALA A 186 8.60 -13.45 7.74
C ALA A 186 8.60 -14.87 8.32
N GLU A 187 8.12 -15.85 7.56
CA GLU A 187 8.11 -17.27 7.95
C GLU A 187 9.51 -17.88 7.92
N ASP A 188 10.32 -17.54 6.92
CA ASP A 188 11.69 -18.02 6.77
C ASP A 188 12.64 -16.86 6.47
N PRO A 189 13.24 -16.25 7.52
CA PRO A 189 14.15 -15.10 7.38
C PRO A 189 15.42 -15.39 6.57
N GLU A 190 15.77 -16.67 6.35
CA GLU A 190 16.95 -17.06 5.59
C GLU A 190 16.71 -17.06 4.07
N LYS A 191 15.45 -17.02 3.61
CA LYS A 191 15.11 -16.97 2.19
C LYS A 191 15.63 -15.72 1.50
N LYS A 192 16.01 -15.89 0.24
CA LYS A 192 16.39 -14.77 -0.63
C LYS A 192 15.12 -14.03 -1.09
N PRO A 193 15.11 -12.68 -1.16
CA PRO A 193 13.95 -11.89 -1.55
C PRO A 193 13.33 -12.28 -2.90
N LEU A 194 14.14 -12.58 -3.91
CA LEU A 194 13.66 -13.04 -5.22
C LEU A 194 12.94 -14.39 -5.17
N VAL A 195 13.37 -15.28 -4.27
CA VAL A 195 12.71 -16.58 -4.07
C VAL A 195 11.34 -16.36 -3.45
N CYS A 196 11.23 -15.47 -2.45
CA CYS A 196 9.94 -15.11 -1.83
C CYS A 196 8.96 -14.56 -2.87
N LEU A 197 9.39 -13.69 -3.79
CA LEU A 197 8.55 -13.17 -4.87
C LEU A 197 8.07 -14.29 -5.81
N ARG A 198 8.94 -15.19 -6.19
CA ARG A 198 8.62 -16.32 -7.08
C ARG A 198 7.64 -17.31 -6.41
N GLU A 199 7.89 -17.65 -5.16
CA GLU A 199 7.02 -18.53 -4.37
C GLU A 199 5.65 -17.89 -4.12
N SER A 200 5.59 -16.60 -3.80
CA SER A 200 4.36 -15.83 -3.64
C SER A 200 3.48 -15.92 -4.90
N ARG A 201 4.07 -15.67 -6.08
CA ARG A 201 3.36 -15.81 -7.35
C ARG A 201 2.86 -17.25 -7.58
N ARG A 202 3.64 -18.26 -7.20
CA ARG A 202 3.26 -19.68 -7.33
C ARG A 202 2.12 -20.03 -6.38
N ALA A 203 2.19 -19.59 -5.12
CA ALA A 203 1.19 -19.86 -4.10
C ALA A 203 -0.19 -19.29 -4.45
N ILE A 204 -0.23 -18.08 -5.05
CA ILE A 204 -1.50 -17.44 -5.41
C ILE A 204 -2.12 -18.01 -6.70
N ARG A 205 -1.35 -18.63 -7.58
CA ARG A 205 -1.83 -19.02 -8.93
C ARG A 205 -3.16 -19.79 -8.92
N GLY A 206 -3.40 -20.67 -7.92
CA GLY A 206 -4.65 -21.43 -7.77
C GLY A 206 -5.79 -20.67 -7.09
N PHE A 207 -5.50 -19.54 -6.43
CA PHE A 207 -6.43 -18.79 -5.60
C PHE A 207 -6.54 -17.31 -5.98
N TYR A 208 -5.95 -16.90 -7.07
CA TYR A 208 -5.79 -15.51 -7.49
C TYR A 208 -7.08 -14.69 -7.36
N TRP A 209 -8.15 -15.11 -8.01
CA TRP A 209 -9.43 -14.38 -7.97
C TRP A 209 -10.08 -14.35 -6.59
N LYS A 210 -9.86 -15.38 -5.77
CA LYS A 210 -10.36 -15.40 -4.38
C LYS A 210 -9.57 -14.41 -3.53
N TYR A 211 -8.26 -14.31 -3.76
CA TYR A 211 -7.42 -13.35 -3.07
C TYR A 211 -7.74 -11.92 -3.49
N VAL A 212 -7.92 -11.65 -4.78
CA VAL A 212 -8.40 -10.35 -5.29
C VAL A 212 -9.76 -10.00 -4.68
N GLY A 213 -10.71 -10.94 -4.66
CA GLY A 213 -12.02 -10.73 -4.04
C GLY A 213 -11.95 -10.43 -2.55
N LEU A 214 -11.04 -11.09 -1.80
CA LEU A 214 -10.81 -10.81 -0.39
C LEU A 214 -10.27 -9.40 -0.18
N GLN A 215 -9.31 -8.97 -0.98
CA GLN A 215 -8.72 -7.63 -0.93
C GLN A 215 -9.75 -6.56 -1.29
N LEU A 216 -10.53 -6.77 -2.34
CA LEU A 216 -11.60 -5.85 -2.75
C LEU A 216 -12.65 -5.68 -1.65
N LEU A 217 -13.08 -6.80 -1.04
CA LEU A 217 -14.04 -6.76 0.06
C LEU A 217 -13.49 -6.02 1.28
N SER A 218 -12.19 -6.20 1.59
CA SER A 218 -11.53 -5.46 2.67
C SER A 218 -11.43 -3.97 2.37
N PHE A 219 -11.13 -3.61 1.13
CA PHE A 219 -11.08 -2.22 0.68
C PHE A 219 -12.45 -1.53 0.76
N LEU A 220 -13.51 -2.19 0.26
CA LEU A 220 -14.88 -1.69 0.38
C LEU A 220 -15.31 -1.49 1.85
N GLN A 221 -14.85 -2.36 2.75
CA GLN A 221 -15.12 -2.19 4.17
C GLN A 221 -14.41 -0.98 4.76
N VAL A 222 -13.16 -0.70 4.37
CA VAL A 222 -12.42 0.49 4.80
C VAL A 222 -13.14 1.76 4.30
N ILE A 223 -13.58 1.78 3.04
CA ILE A 223 -14.36 2.91 2.49
C ILE A 223 -15.66 3.11 3.30
N ALA A 224 -16.39 2.04 3.59
CA ALA A 224 -17.62 2.13 4.37
C ALA A 224 -17.36 2.71 5.78
N TYR A 225 -16.30 2.29 6.45
CA TYR A 225 -15.92 2.85 7.75
C TYR A 225 -15.47 4.31 7.66
N ALA A 226 -14.70 4.67 6.65
CA ALA A 226 -14.29 6.06 6.42
C ALA A 226 -15.50 6.96 6.17
N PHE A 227 -16.47 6.48 5.38
CA PHE A 227 -17.72 7.20 5.12
C PHE A 227 -18.56 7.38 6.40
N LEU A 228 -18.70 6.32 7.20
CA LEU A 228 -19.40 6.42 8.49
C LEU A 228 -18.68 7.37 9.44
N ALA A 229 -17.36 7.33 9.51
CA ALA A 229 -16.56 8.23 10.35
C ALA A 229 -16.72 9.70 9.90
N SER A 230 -16.76 9.97 8.59
CA SER A 230 -16.99 11.34 8.08
C SER A 230 -18.39 11.86 8.41
N ILE A 231 -19.43 11.02 8.33
CA ILE A 231 -20.79 11.40 8.76
C ILE A 231 -20.79 11.74 10.26
N VAL A 232 -20.18 10.90 11.08
CA VAL A 232 -20.08 11.13 12.53
C VAL A 232 -19.34 12.45 12.80
N ALA A 233 -18.21 12.69 12.13
CA ALA A 233 -17.45 13.94 12.28
C ALA A 233 -18.30 15.18 11.94
N VAL A 234 -19.04 15.15 10.84
CA VAL A 234 -19.96 16.25 10.45
C VAL A 234 -21.06 16.48 11.49
N LEU A 235 -21.65 15.42 12.02
CA LEU A 235 -22.68 15.54 13.05
C LEU A 235 -22.14 16.14 14.36
N PHE A 236 -20.90 15.82 14.74
CA PHE A 236 -20.27 16.36 15.95
C PHE A 236 -19.68 17.76 15.75
N SER A 237 -19.32 18.16 14.53
CA SER A 237 -18.83 19.52 14.23
C SER A 237 -19.94 20.56 14.14
N GLY A 238 -21.21 20.21 14.41
CA GLY A 238 -22.35 21.15 14.39
C GLY A 238 -22.68 21.69 13.01
N GLY A 239 -22.13 21.08 11.94
CA GLY A 239 -22.38 21.56 10.58
C GLY A 239 -21.55 22.77 10.15
N ASP A 240 -20.64 23.27 10.98
CA ASP A 240 -19.68 24.30 10.60
C ASP A 240 -18.60 23.71 9.70
N ILE A 241 -18.92 23.59 8.41
CA ILE A 241 -17.97 23.36 7.35
C ILE A 241 -17.53 24.74 6.85
N THR A 242 -16.52 25.34 7.51
CA THR A 242 -15.79 26.50 7.01
C THR A 242 -14.62 26.05 6.15
#